data_471109b342c04f999e579e21c4bf2943
#
_entry.id   471109b342c04f999e579e21c4bf2943
#
_cell.length_a   1.000
_cell.length_b   1.000
_cell.length_c   1.000
_cell.angle_alpha   90.00
_cell.angle_beta   90.00
_cell.angle_gamma   90.00
#
_symmetry.space_group_name_H-M   'P 1'
#
loop_
_entity.id
_entity.type
_entity.pdbx_description
1 polymer ?
#
loop_
_entity_poly.entity_id
_entity_poly.type
_entity_poly.pdbx_seq_one_letter_code
_entity_poly.pdbx_strand_id
1 'polypeptide(L)'
;MVERRAQSIGLGRGFWTATGILAVLAIASIVFWYRFPLEQYLPAAIITARQVDRLFRFMAATGSALWIFVAGYLIYFAIAFRAKASDPPDAIGAQIHDNRKLEFWWTLIPTLFVVLLSIVSVRIWYEVMLEPENGIVVEAIGHQFYFSFRYPQINGEVTDEMHLPLGVPVTLNLTSADVIHGFWVPAMRLKNDTVPGLVTEIRFTPRLVGRYPIICTQFCGVLHSDMNKQALVIEDKASFDKWFKGWQQKNAHASNALPAAGGQAISLQGGSAPAGKQLFAQKCTACHKIAPFAQTLVGPGLEGILHDASHPNLVNGQAATPQNVAAILQNGYTGSMGTMPNASANGLSAQDIANLVTFLSTLK
;
A
#
# COMPACT_ATOMS: atom_id res chain seq x y z
N MET A 1 -50.32 -39.61 32.91
CA MET A 1 -49.90 -38.20 33.07
C MET A 1 -48.69 -38.20 34.00
N VAL A 2 -47.48 -38.26 33.44
CA VAL A 2 -46.22 -38.22 34.22
C VAL A 2 -45.77 -36.78 34.25
N GLU A 3 -46.03 -36.09 35.35
CA GLU A 3 -45.47 -34.78 35.64
C GLU A 3 -43.97 -34.92 35.80
N ARG A 4 -43.22 -34.64 34.71
CA ARG A 4 -41.76 -34.53 34.81
C ARG A 4 -41.44 -33.21 35.51
N ARG A 5 -40.98 -33.29 36.74
CA ARG A 5 -40.34 -32.17 37.44
C ARG A 5 -39.22 -31.64 36.52
N ALA A 6 -39.38 -30.44 36.03
CA ALA A 6 -38.26 -29.69 35.49
C ALA A 6 -37.19 -29.58 36.57
N GLN A 7 -36.14 -30.38 36.49
CA GLN A 7 -34.97 -30.19 37.34
C GLN A 7 -34.46 -28.81 37.06
N SER A 8 -34.57 -27.88 38.01
CA SER A 8 -33.90 -26.61 37.99
C SER A 8 -32.40 -26.92 37.81
N ILE A 9 -31.85 -26.56 36.67
CA ILE A 9 -30.41 -26.63 36.43
C ILE A 9 -29.79 -25.59 37.38
N GLY A 10 -29.62 -25.95 38.66
CA GLY A 10 -28.88 -25.14 39.60
C GLY A 10 -27.45 -25.06 39.12
N LEU A 11 -26.93 -23.83 38.91
CA LEU A 11 -25.52 -23.60 38.60
C LEU A 11 -24.67 -24.19 39.74
N GLY A 12 -24.20 -25.44 39.55
CA GLY A 12 -23.44 -26.19 40.54
C GLY A 12 -22.06 -25.62 40.83
N ARG A 13 -21.38 -26.10 41.86
CA ARG A 13 -20.00 -25.69 42.20
C ARG A 13 -19.05 -25.75 41.01
N GLY A 14 -19.18 -26.74 40.13
CA GLY A 14 -18.37 -26.89 38.92
C GLY A 14 -18.49 -25.69 37.98
N PHE A 15 -19.70 -25.15 37.78
CA PHE A 15 -19.90 -23.95 36.94
C PHE A 15 -19.18 -22.74 37.54
N TRP A 16 -19.31 -22.48 38.84
CA TRP A 16 -18.65 -21.33 39.47
C TRP A 16 -17.12 -21.48 39.50
N THR A 17 -16.61 -22.69 39.65
CA THR A 17 -15.17 -22.97 39.55
C THR A 17 -14.66 -22.70 38.13
N ALA A 18 -15.36 -23.20 37.11
CA ALA A 18 -15.03 -22.93 35.74
C ALA A 18 -15.05 -21.42 35.43
N THR A 19 -16.11 -20.71 35.86
CA THR A 19 -16.21 -19.25 35.72
C THR A 19 -15.02 -18.52 36.36
N GLY A 20 -14.64 -18.92 37.57
CA GLY A 20 -13.49 -18.35 38.28
C GLY A 20 -12.16 -18.55 37.48
N ILE A 21 -11.93 -19.75 36.98
CA ILE A 21 -10.76 -20.07 36.17
C ILE A 21 -10.74 -19.21 34.87
N LEU A 22 -11.88 -19.18 34.16
CA LEU A 22 -11.99 -18.39 32.92
C LEU A 22 -11.80 -16.89 33.18
N ALA A 23 -12.32 -16.37 34.28
CA ALA A 23 -12.13 -14.99 34.69
C ALA A 23 -10.65 -14.66 34.95
N VAL A 24 -9.94 -15.54 35.68
CA VAL A 24 -8.49 -15.38 35.90
C VAL A 24 -7.71 -15.40 34.59
N LEU A 25 -8.02 -16.35 33.69
CA LEU A 25 -7.37 -16.43 32.37
C LEU A 25 -7.67 -15.19 31.50
N ALA A 26 -8.90 -14.71 31.51
CA ALA A 26 -9.28 -13.49 30.79
C ALA A 26 -8.55 -12.25 31.33
N ILE A 27 -8.48 -12.10 32.66
CA ILE A 27 -7.72 -11.00 33.29
C ILE A 27 -6.23 -11.12 32.94
N ALA A 28 -5.66 -12.31 33.01
CA ALA A 28 -4.26 -12.54 32.64
C ALA A 28 -4.01 -12.19 31.17
N SER A 29 -4.93 -12.53 30.27
CA SER A 29 -4.85 -12.15 28.85
C SER A 29 -4.91 -10.64 28.64
N ILE A 30 -5.80 -9.94 29.34
CA ILE A 30 -5.88 -8.48 29.30
C ILE A 30 -4.55 -7.87 29.76
N VAL A 31 -4.04 -8.31 30.90
CA VAL A 31 -2.76 -7.83 31.45
C VAL A 31 -1.62 -8.11 30.47
N PHE A 32 -1.59 -9.29 29.84
CA PHE A 32 -0.61 -9.64 28.83
C PHE A 32 -0.60 -8.62 27.68
N TRP A 33 -1.74 -8.33 27.07
CA TRP A 33 -1.78 -7.39 25.93
C TRP A 33 -1.37 -5.97 26.30
N TYR A 34 -1.69 -5.48 27.50
CA TYR A 34 -1.26 -4.15 27.94
C TYR A 34 0.22 -4.09 28.33
N ARG A 35 0.81 -5.21 28.77
CA ARG A 35 2.22 -5.32 29.13
C ARG A 35 3.12 -5.74 27.97
N PHE A 36 2.54 -6.30 26.90
CA PHE A 36 3.30 -6.79 25.75
C PHE A 36 4.12 -5.65 25.12
N PRO A 37 5.45 -5.81 24.98
CA PRO A 37 6.35 -4.76 24.51
C PRO A 37 6.28 -4.63 22.97
N LEU A 38 5.15 -4.25 22.41
CA LEU A 38 4.90 -4.20 20.98
C LEU A 38 5.93 -3.35 20.21
N GLU A 39 6.33 -2.20 20.78
CA GLU A 39 7.29 -1.29 20.14
C GLU A 39 8.70 -1.88 20.02
N GLN A 40 9.07 -2.92 20.78
CA GLN A 40 10.36 -3.62 20.63
C GLN A 40 10.39 -4.49 19.37
N TYR A 41 9.26 -5.08 19.01
CA TYR A 41 9.13 -5.93 17.81
C TYR A 41 8.70 -5.13 16.58
N LEU A 42 7.92 -4.08 16.79
CA LEU A 42 7.38 -3.25 15.73
C LEU A 42 7.43 -1.78 16.17
N PRO A 43 8.54 -1.07 15.87
CA PRO A 43 8.71 0.33 16.24
C PRO A 43 7.58 1.22 15.67
N ALA A 44 7.12 2.20 16.43
CA ALA A 44 6.15 3.19 15.97
C ALA A 44 6.89 4.35 15.30
N ALA A 45 7.05 4.27 13.98
CA ALA A 45 7.90 5.20 13.21
C ALA A 45 7.26 6.58 12.99
N ILE A 46 5.92 6.67 13.09
CA ILE A 46 5.17 7.93 12.91
C ILE A 46 4.33 8.25 14.15
N ILE A 47 3.85 9.49 14.24
CA ILE A 47 3.10 9.98 15.42
C ILE A 47 1.82 9.17 15.62
N THR A 48 1.03 8.97 14.58
CA THR A 48 -0.28 8.30 14.61
C THR A 48 -0.19 6.79 14.86
N ALA A 49 0.97 6.14 14.62
CA ALA A 49 1.15 4.71 14.85
C ALA A 49 0.83 4.30 16.29
N ARG A 50 1.15 5.12 17.28
CA ARG A 50 0.83 4.85 18.69
C ARG A 50 -0.66 4.84 19.00
N GLN A 51 -1.45 5.62 18.28
CA GLN A 51 -2.91 5.61 18.43
C GLN A 51 -3.50 4.32 17.88
N VAL A 52 -3.02 3.88 16.71
CA VAL A 52 -3.39 2.59 16.13
C VAL A 52 -2.99 1.44 17.06
N ASP A 53 -1.79 1.48 17.65
CA ASP A 53 -1.32 0.46 18.61
C ASP A 53 -2.19 0.40 19.87
N ARG A 54 -2.65 1.54 20.38
CA ARG A 54 -3.58 1.57 21.53
C ARG A 54 -4.91 0.92 21.20
N LEU A 55 -5.47 1.22 20.03
CA LEU A 55 -6.71 0.59 19.55
C LEU A 55 -6.51 -0.92 19.36
N PHE A 56 -5.41 -1.33 18.73
CA PHE A 56 -5.05 -2.73 18.55
C PHE A 56 -4.96 -3.48 19.89
N ARG A 57 -4.27 -2.92 20.89
CA ARG A 57 -4.17 -3.51 22.23
C ARG A 57 -5.53 -3.67 22.89
N PHE A 58 -6.38 -2.65 22.78
CA PHE A 58 -7.75 -2.72 23.31
C PHE A 58 -8.55 -3.83 22.64
N MET A 59 -8.51 -3.93 21.31
CA MET A 59 -9.20 -4.96 20.55
C MET A 59 -8.65 -6.37 20.86
N ALA A 60 -7.34 -6.53 20.92
CA ALA A 60 -6.70 -7.80 21.23
C ALA A 60 -7.00 -8.27 22.66
N ALA A 61 -6.97 -7.36 23.64
CA ALA A 61 -7.29 -7.66 25.04
C ALA A 61 -8.75 -8.07 25.20
N THR A 62 -9.69 -7.30 24.66
CA THR A 62 -11.12 -7.59 24.78
C THR A 62 -11.53 -8.81 23.95
N GLY A 63 -11.00 -8.94 22.72
CA GLY A 63 -11.28 -10.09 21.85
C GLY A 63 -10.76 -11.41 22.43
N SER A 64 -9.53 -11.43 22.95
CA SER A 64 -8.98 -12.63 23.57
C SER A 64 -9.69 -13.00 24.89
N ALA A 65 -10.08 -12.02 25.70
CA ALA A 65 -10.88 -12.27 26.91
C ALA A 65 -12.24 -12.87 26.55
N LEU A 66 -12.94 -12.31 25.58
CA LEU A 66 -14.21 -12.84 25.09
C LEU A 66 -14.05 -14.26 24.53
N TRP A 67 -13.00 -14.49 23.74
CA TRP A 67 -12.70 -15.81 23.18
C TRP A 67 -12.45 -16.86 24.28
N ILE A 68 -11.71 -16.50 25.34
CA ILE A 68 -11.48 -17.39 26.49
C ILE A 68 -12.81 -17.79 27.14
N PHE A 69 -13.72 -16.85 27.34
CA PHE A 69 -15.03 -17.16 27.93
C PHE A 69 -15.86 -18.06 27.00
N VAL A 70 -15.98 -17.70 25.72
CA VAL A 70 -16.82 -18.45 24.76
C VAL A 70 -16.27 -19.85 24.56
N ALA A 71 -14.99 -19.98 24.20
CA ALA A 71 -14.37 -21.29 23.98
C ALA A 71 -14.29 -22.11 25.26
N GLY A 72 -13.97 -21.46 26.39
CA GLY A 72 -13.91 -22.13 27.69
C GLY A 72 -15.26 -22.68 28.14
N TYR A 73 -16.35 -21.94 27.99
CA TYR A 73 -17.68 -22.44 28.29
C TYR A 73 -18.15 -23.54 27.33
N LEU A 74 -17.83 -23.43 26.04
CA LEU A 74 -18.12 -24.52 25.10
C LEU A 74 -17.44 -25.82 25.51
N ILE A 75 -16.15 -25.76 25.86
CA ILE A 75 -15.41 -26.92 26.35
C ILE A 75 -16.01 -27.44 27.69
N TYR A 76 -16.29 -26.53 28.64
CA TYR A 76 -16.89 -26.89 29.91
C TYR A 76 -18.22 -27.61 29.71
N PHE A 77 -19.12 -27.08 28.88
CA PHE A 77 -20.44 -27.67 28.66
C PHE A 77 -20.34 -29.00 27.92
N ALA A 78 -19.44 -29.12 26.93
CA ALA A 78 -19.20 -30.38 26.23
C ALA A 78 -18.75 -31.51 27.20
N ILE A 79 -17.96 -31.17 28.24
CA ILE A 79 -17.49 -32.13 29.23
C ILE A 79 -18.55 -32.37 30.32
N ALA A 80 -19.15 -31.31 30.88
CA ALA A 80 -20.06 -31.37 32.02
C ALA A 80 -21.39 -32.03 31.67
N PHE A 81 -21.90 -31.79 30.44
CA PHE A 81 -23.21 -32.28 30.00
C PHE A 81 -23.13 -33.42 28.98
N ARG A 82 -21.95 -34.05 28.82
CA ARG A 82 -21.81 -35.25 27.98
C ARG A 82 -22.69 -36.38 28.47
N ALA A 83 -23.25 -37.19 27.57
CA ALA A 83 -23.99 -38.40 27.90
C ALA A 83 -23.12 -39.36 28.73
N LYS A 84 -23.68 -39.97 29.75
CA LYS A 84 -23.03 -40.94 30.63
C LYS A 84 -23.60 -42.32 30.37
N ALA A 85 -22.79 -43.35 30.61
CA ALA A 85 -23.25 -44.74 30.48
C ALA A 85 -24.42 -45.09 31.43
N SER A 86 -24.64 -44.29 32.49
CA SER A 86 -25.76 -44.41 33.42
C SER A 86 -27.02 -43.71 32.98
N ASP A 87 -26.99 -42.94 31.90
CA ASP A 87 -28.17 -42.20 31.43
C ASP A 87 -29.16 -43.18 30.77
N PRO A 88 -30.48 -42.99 30.95
CA PRO A 88 -31.49 -43.81 30.26
C PRO A 88 -31.29 -43.73 28.73
N PRO A 89 -31.55 -44.85 27.99
CA PRO A 89 -31.40 -44.87 26.53
C PRO A 89 -32.29 -43.86 25.79
N ASP A 90 -33.40 -43.45 26.41
CA ASP A 90 -34.38 -42.45 25.90
C ASP A 90 -34.20 -41.06 26.53
N ALA A 91 -33.09 -40.80 27.21
CA ALA A 91 -32.83 -39.52 27.86
C ALA A 91 -32.76 -38.40 26.79
N ILE A 92 -33.62 -37.42 26.94
CA ILE A 92 -33.64 -36.21 26.12
C ILE A 92 -33.15 -35.02 26.94
N GLY A 93 -32.44 -34.10 26.31
CA GLY A 93 -31.98 -32.87 26.94
C GLY A 93 -33.11 -31.94 27.36
N ALA A 94 -32.79 -30.88 28.09
CA ALA A 94 -33.78 -29.88 28.49
C ALA A 94 -34.45 -29.25 27.24
N GLN A 95 -35.78 -29.26 27.25
CA GLN A 95 -36.57 -28.72 26.15
C GLN A 95 -36.76 -27.20 26.32
N ILE A 96 -35.67 -26.46 26.12
CA ILE A 96 -35.65 -24.98 26.13
C ILE A 96 -35.58 -24.51 24.71
N HIS A 97 -36.60 -23.83 24.21
CA HIS A 97 -36.70 -23.42 22.82
C HIS A 97 -36.41 -21.92 22.62
N ASP A 98 -36.73 -21.07 23.59
CA ASP A 98 -36.44 -19.64 23.55
C ASP A 98 -36.19 -19.06 24.95
N ASN A 99 -35.56 -17.90 24.99
CA ASN A 99 -35.44 -17.04 26.17
C ASN A 99 -35.27 -15.59 25.76
N ARG A 100 -36.39 -14.88 25.53
CA ARG A 100 -36.40 -13.49 25.04
C ARG A 100 -35.53 -12.52 25.87
N LYS A 101 -35.43 -12.72 27.18
CA LYS A 101 -34.57 -11.87 28.03
C LYS A 101 -33.09 -12.10 27.73
N LEU A 102 -32.69 -13.37 27.59
CA LEU A 102 -31.32 -13.73 27.25
C LEU A 102 -30.97 -13.26 25.84
N GLU A 103 -31.88 -13.47 24.90
CA GLU A 103 -31.72 -13.01 23.50
C GLU A 103 -31.53 -11.49 23.42
N PHE A 104 -32.33 -10.72 24.14
CA PHE A 104 -32.20 -9.27 24.22
C PHE A 104 -30.80 -8.85 24.71
N TRP A 105 -30.32 -9.44 25.82
CA TRP A 105 -29.06 -9.05 26.42
C TRP A 105 -27.84 -9.49 25.58
N TRP A 106 -27.85 -10.69 25.00
CA TRP A 106 -26.73 -11.12 24.17
C TRP A 106 -26.66 -10.40 22.81
N THR A 107 -27.74 -9.80 22.36
CA THR A 107 -27.75 -8.92 21.21
C THR A 107 -27.33 -7.51 21.60
N LEU A 108 -27.94 -6.93 22.64
CA LEU A 108 -27.70 -5.54 23.02
C LEU A 108 -26.25 -5.28 23.46
N ILE A 109 -25.68 -6.14 24.31
CA ILE A 109 -24.33 -5.91 24.84
C ILE A 109 -23.26 -5.92 23.73
N PRO A 110 -23.18 -6.94 22.85
CA PRO A 110 -22.23 -6.90 21.72
C PRO A 110 -22.49 -5.75 20.75
N THR A 111 -23.76 -5.40 20.51
CA THR A 111 -24.11 -4.27 19.63
C THR A 111 -23.56 -2.96 20.20
N LEU A 112 -23.77 -2.66 21.47
CA LEU A 112 -23.22 -1.46 22.12
C LEU A 112 -21.70 -1.45 22.10
N PHE A 113 -21.06 -2.61 22.29
CA PHE A 113 -19.60 -2.74 22.20
C PHE A 113 -19.10 -2.42 20.79
N VAL A 114 -19.73 -2.97 19.73
CA VAL A 114 -19.36 -2.71 18.35
C VAL A 114 -19.57 -1.23 17.97
N VAL A 115 -20.68 -0.62 18.43
CA VAL A 115 -20.94 0.80 18.22
C VAL A 115 -19.85 1.67 18.88
N LEU A 116 -19.49 1.38 20.12
CA LEU A 116 -18.41 2.09 20.82
C LEU A 116 -17.08 1.94 20.09
N LEU A 117 -16.74 0.70 19.69
CA LEU A 117 -15.53 0.41 18.94
C LEU A 117 -15.50 1.16 17.61
N SER A 118 -16.64 1.22 16.89
CA SER A 118 -16.76 1.95 15.63
C SER A 118 -16.52 3.45 15.82
N ILE A 119 -17.10 4.06 16.86
CA ILE A 119 -16.91 5.48 17.17
C ILE A 119 -15.42 5.77 17.43
N VAL A 120 -14.75 4.96 18.24
CA VAL A 120 -13.32 5.13 18.55
C VAL A 120 -12.46 4.93 17.29
N SER A 121 -12.77 3.91 16.48
CA SER A 121 -12.04 3.62 15.23
C SER A 121 -12.19 4.73 14.20
N VAL A 122 -13.42 5.26 13.99
CA VAL A 122 -13.68 6.37 13.08
C VAL A 122 -12.95 7.62 13.53
N ARG A 123 -12.91 7.90 14.85
CA ARG A 123 -12.17 9.04 15.37
C ARG A 123 -10.67 8.93 15.07
N ILE A 124 -10.06 7.77 15.33
CA ILE A 124 -8.63 7.55 15.05
C ILE A 124 -8.37 7.64 13.54
N TRP A 125 -9.24 7.04 12.71
CA TRP A 125 -9.15 7.14 11.26
C TRP A 125 -9.19 8.60 10.78
N TYR A 126 -10.09 9.40 11.36
CA TYR A 126 -10.21 10.81 11.02
C TYR A 126 -8.95 11.60 11.40
N GLU A 127 -8.37 11.34 12.58
CA GLU A 127 -7.11 11.97 13.01
C GLU A 127 -5.95 11.59 12.08
N VAL A 128 -5.89 10.35 11.59
CA VAL A 128 -4.89 9.88 10.61
C VAL A 128 -5.06 10.56 9.24
N MET A 129 -6.31 10.74 8.79
CA MET A 129 -6.61 11.36 7.49
C MET A 129 -6.41 12.87 7.46
N LEU A 130 -6.46 13.53 8.62
CA LEU A 130 -6.32 14.98 8.76
C LEU A 130 -4.93 15.42 9.23
N GLU A 131 -3.91 14.58 9.09
CA GLU A 131 -2.52 15.04 9.29
C GLU A 131 -2.26 16.28 8.41
N PRO A 132 -1.48 17.28 8.92
CA PRO A 132 -1.28 18.55 8.21
C PRO A 132 -0.66 18.36 6.83
N GLU A 133 -1.15 19.10 5.84
CA GLU A 133 -0.59 19.13 4.48
C GLU A 133 0.73 19.91 4.36
N ASN A 134 1.06 20.71 5.41
CA ASN A 134 2.23 21.60 5.40
C ASN A 134 3.51 20.83 5.66
N GLY A 135 4.18 20.38 4.61
CA GLY A 135 5.42 19.63 4.72
C GLY A 135 6.03 19.31 3.37
N ILE A 136 6.71 18.18 3.30
CA ILE A 136 7.28 17.71 2.04
C ILE A 136 6.29 16.79 1.33
N VAL A 137 6.26 16.93 0.01
CA VAL A 137 5.52 15.99 -0.86
C VAL A 137 6.52 14.98 -1.42
N VAL A 138 6.14 13.71 -1.37
CA VAL A 138 6.88 12.61 -2.01
C VAL A 138 5.90 11.82 -2.85
N GLU A 139 6.32 11.38 -4.02
CA GLU A 139 5.56 10.46 -4.85
C GLU A 139 6.20 9.07 -4.78
N ALA A 140 5.41 8.06 -4.48
CA ALA A 140 5.81 6.65 -4.57
C ALA A 140 5.11 6.01 -5.77
N ILE A 141 5.91 5.44 -6.65
CA ILE A 141 5.45 4.85 -7.91
C ILE A 141 5.73 3.35 -7.84
N GLY A 142 4.69 2.53 -7.92
CA GLY A 142 4.80 1.08 -7.98
C GLY A 142 5.22 0.60 -9.36
N HIS A 143 6.17 -0.34 -9.40
CA HIS A 143 6.65 -1.03 -10.59
C HIS A 143 6.78 -2.52 -10.29
N GLN A 144 6.71 -3.37 -11.29
CA GLN A 144 7.06 -4.78 -11.18
C GLN A 144 8.60 -4.93 -11.26
N PHE A 145 9.37 -5.12 -10.15
CA PHE A 145 8.93 -5.45 -8.78
C PHE A 145 9.68 -4.58 -7.76
N TYR A 146 9.44 -3.30 -7.76
CA TYR A 146 10.07 -2.32 -6.86
C TYR A 146 9.19 -1.07 -6.73
N PHE A 147 9.48 -0.22 -5.75
CA PHE A 147 8.95 1.15 -5.68
C PHE A 147 10.04 2.15 -6.07
N SER A 148 9.67 3.22 -6.73
CA SER A 148 10.54 4.38 -6.92
C SER A 148 9.93 5.60 -6.24
N PHE A 149 10.79 6.53 -5.81
CA PHE A 149 10.37 7.70 -5.01
C PHE A 149 10.83 8.97 -5.68
N ARG A 150 9.90 9.89 -5.93
CA ARG A 150 10.15 11.17 -6.53
C ARG A 150 9.83 12.28 -5.56
N TYR A 151 10.73 13.25 -5.47
CA TYR A 151 10.56 14.47 -4.70
C TYR A 151 10.31 15.63 -5.66
N PRO A 152 9.06 16.15 -5.78
CA PRO A 152 8.74 17.22 -6.74
C PRO A 152 9.58 18.48 -6.58
N GLN A 153 10.11 18.69 -5.36
CA GLN A 153 11.01 19.82 -5.06
C GLN A 153 12.38 19.71 -5.75
N ILE A 154 12.70 18.58 -6.40
CA ILE A 154 13.96 18.33 -7.08
C ILE A 154 13.73 17.94 -8.53
N ASN A 155 13.03 18.78 -9.28
CA ASN A 155 12.79 18.59 -10.72
C ASN A 155 12.21 17.21 -11.11
N GLY A 156 11.51 16.55 -10.17
CA GLY A 156 10.83 15.29 -10.43
C GLY A 156 11.73 14.07 -10.61
N GLU A 157 12.97 14.10 -10.12
CA GLU A 157 13.86 12.94 -10.19
C GLU A 157 13.46 11.79 -9.28
N VAL A 158 13.90 10.56 -9.58
CA VAL A 158 13.50 9.32 -8.91
C VAL A 158 14.65 8.73 -8.13
N THR A 159 14.39 8.23 -6.92
CA THR A 159 15.34 7.53 -6.06
C THR A 159 14.80 6.16 -5.66
N ASP A 160 15.69 5.22 -5.35
CA ASP A 160 15.35 3.85 -4.97
C ASP A 160 14.96 3.70 -3.50
N GLU A 161 15.24 4.69 -2.66
CA GLU A 161 14.90 4.70 -1.24
C GLU A 161 14.14 5.97 -0.88
N MET A 162 13.21 5.86 0.05
CA MET A 162 12.45 7.00 0.54
C MET A 162 13.11 7.57 1.80
N HIS A 163 13.78 8.71 1.66
CA HIS A 163 14.39 9.44 2.77
C HIS A 163 13.48 10.55 3.28
N LEU A 164 13.29 10.63 4.58
CA LEU A 164 12.42 11.62 5.22
C LEU A 164 13.05 12.24 6.45
N PRO A 165 12.89 13.56 6.64
CA PRO A 165 13.35 14.23 7.85
C PRO A 165 12.43 13.95 9.04
N LEU A 166 13.01 13.75 10.21
CA LEU A 166 12.29 13.58 11.47
C LEU A 166 11.43 14.82 11.79
N GLY A 167 10.19 14.60 12.19
CA GLY A 167 9.30 15.65 12.70
C GLY A 167 8.68 16.56 11.63
N VAL A 168 8.97 16.36 10.35
CA VAL A 168 8.38 17.14 9.27
C VAL A 168 7.17 16.38 8.69
N PRO A 169 5.98 17.00 8.58
CA PRO A 169 4.83 16.39 7.93
C PRO A 169 5.14 15.97 6.49
N VAL A 170 4.58 14.86 6.06
CA VAL A 170 4.76 14.28 4.73
C VAL A 170 3.41 13.98 4.10
N THR A 171 3.23 14.42 2.86
CA THR A 171 2.19 13.95 1.96
C THR A 171 2.82 12.98 0.97
N LEU A 172 2.44 11.70 1.05
CA LEU A 172 2.92 10.65 0.17
C LEU A 172 1.85 10.34 -0.87
N ASN A 173 2.05 10.77 -2.09
CA ASN A 173 1.23 10.45 -3.24
C ASN A 173 1.64 9.09 -3.80
N LEU A 174 0.66 8.21 -4.00
CA LEU A 174 0.88 6.84 -4.44
C LEU A 174 0.24 6.62 -5.80
N THR A 175 1.01 6.10 -6.74
CA THR A 175 0.52 5.71 -8.07
C THR A 175 1.26 4.47 -8.56
N SER A 176 0.87 3.92 -9.68
CA SER A 176 1.55 2.78 -10.29
C SER A 176 1.79 3.01 -11.77
N ALA A 177 2.93 2.51 -12.26
CA ALA A 177 3.30 2.55 -13.66
C ALA A 177 2.78 1.33 -14.47
N ASP A 178 2.35 0.27 -13.81
CA ASP A 178 1.99 -0.99 -14.46
C ASP A 178 0.73 -1.65 -13.89
N VAL A 179 0.82 -2.37 -12.77
CA VAL A 179 -0.30 -3.08 -12.12
C VAL A 179 -0.56 -2.50 -10.72
N ILE A 180 -1.59 -2.95 -10.04
CA ILE A 180 -1.84 -2.55 -8.66
C ILE A 180 -0.79 -3.16 -7.73
N HIS A 181 -0.17 -2.33 -6.87
CA HIS A 181 0.68 -2.76 -5.76
C HIS A 181 0.11 -2.21 -4.44
N GLY A 182 0.48 -2.81 -3.33
CA GLY A 182 0.12 -2.30 -2.01
C GLY A 182 1.35 -1.73 -1.30
N PHE A 183 1.40 -0.43 -1.11
CA PHE A 183 2.47 0.23 -0.37
C PHE A 183 2.22 0.11 1.13
N TRP A 184 3.09 -0.60 1.83
CA TRP A 184 3.00 -0.79 3.26
C TRP A 184 4.35 -0.67 3.96
N VAL A 185 4.40 0.17 4.98
CA VAL A 185 5.51 0.22 5.93
C VAL A 185 4.97 -0.21 7.30
N PRO A 186 5.28 -1.43 7.79
CA PRO A 186 4.72 -1.95 9.04
C PRO A 186 4.91 -1.01 10.23
N ALA A 187 6.06 -0.35 10.31
CA ALA A 187 6.38 0.60 11.37
C ALA A 187 5.50 1.87 11.38
N MET A 188 4.85 2.19 10.27
CA MET A 188 3.90 3.31 10.17
C MET A 188 2.48 2.92 10.58
N ARG A 189 2.11 1.64 10.54
CA ARG A 189 0.72 1.13 10.66
C ARG A 189 -0.20 1.63 9.54
N LEU A 190 0.33 2.23 8.50
CA LEU A 190 -0.40 2.74 7.35
C LEU A 190 -0.09 1.90 6.10
N LYS A 191 -1.12 1.68 5.32
CA LYS A 191 -1.08 0.97 4.06
C LYS A 191 -2.06 1.63 3.09
N ASN A 192 -1.66 1.76 1.84
CA ASN A 192 -2.58 2.14 0.78
C ASN A 192 -2.13 1.51 -0.55
N ASP A 193 -3.04 1.39 -1.49
CA ASP A 193 -2.74 0.79 -2.79
C ASP A 193 -2.21 1.84 -3.76
N THR A 194 -1.24 1.44 -4.59
CA THR A 194 -0.78 2.18 -5.75
C THR A 194 -1.50 1.64 -6.97
N VAL A 195 -2.35 2.46 -7.58
CA VAL A 195 -3.25 2.05 -8.66
C VAL A 195 -2.89 2.76 -9.95
N PRO A 196 -2.77 2.06 -11.09
CA PRO A 196 -2.52 2.71 -12.38
C PRO A 196 -3.60 3.72 -12.72
N GLY A 197 -3.18 4.93 -13.12
CA GLY A 197 -4.09 6.01 -13.50
C GLY A 197 -4.84 6.69 -12.36
N LEU A 198 -4.57 6.32 -11.11
CA LEU A 198 -5.13 6.95 -9.91
C LEU A 198 -3.99 7.40 -8.99
N VAL A 199 -4.18 8.53 -8.33
CA VAL A 199 -3.31 8.98 -7.24
C VAL A 199 -4.07 8.78 -5.93
N THR A 200 -3.54 7.91 -5.07
CA THR A 200 -3.98 7.76 -3.68
C THR A 200 -3.00 8.48 -2.77
N GLU A 201 -3.37 8.71 -1.52
CA GLU A 201 -2.58 9.54 -0.62
C GLU A 201 -2.46 8.92 0.78
N ILE A 202 -1.30 9.09 1.40
CA ILE A 202 -1.05 8.83 2.82
C ILE A 202 -0.39 10.09 3.40
N ARG A 203 -0.91 10.57 4.55
CA ARG A 203 -0.34 11.69 5.30
C ARG A 203 0.19 11.21 6.62
N PHE A 204 1.37 11.66 7.01
CA PHE A 204 1.98 11.27 8.29
C PHE A 204 3.14 12.17 8.68
N THR A 205 3.50 12.12 9.97
CA THR A 205 4.68 12.82 10.48
C THR A 205 5.66 11.81 11.06
N PRO A 206 6.90 11.70 10.49
CA PRO A 206 7.96 10.84 11.01
C PRO A 206 8.33 11.19 12.46
N ARG A 207 8.49 10.16 13.34
CA ARG A 207 8.73 10.34 14.77
C ARG A 207 9.99 9.66 15.29
N LEU A 208 10.42 8.61 14.65
CA LEU A 208 11.52 7.78 15.13
C LEU A 208 12.53 7.58 13.99
N VAL A 209 13.79 8.01 14.23
CA VAL A 209 14.91 7.76 13.31
C VAL A 209 15.12 6.26 13.14
N GLY A 210 15.35 5.84 11.91
CA GLY A 210 15.58 4.44 11.59
C GLY A 210 15.36 4.10 10.12
N ARG A 211 15.61 2.83 9.81
CA ARG A 211 15.40 2.25 8.47
C ARG A 211 14.31 1.18 8.57
N TYR A 212 13.23 1.34 7.84
CA TYR A 212 12.02 0.54 7.92
C TYR A 212 11.70 -0.10 6.56
N PRO A 213 11.43 -1.40 6.49
CA PRO A 213 11.13 -2.06 5.21
C PRO A 213 9.84 -1.53 4.60
N ILE A 214 9.86 -1.37 3.29
CA ILE A 214 8.68 -1.13 2.45
C ILE A 214 8.29 -2.47 1.82
N ILE A 215 7.03 -2.86 1.95
CA ILE A 215 6.54 -4.18 1.54
C ILE A 215 5.36 -3.98 0.59
N CYS A 216 5.39 -4.69 -0.54
CA CYS A 216 4.21 -4.80 -1.39
C CYS A 216 3.22 -5.80 -0.77
N THR A 217 1.97 -5.38 -0.62
CA THR A 217 0.90 -6.19 0.00
C THR A 217 -0.24 -6.54 -0.95
N GLN A 218 -0.10 -6.18 -2.22
CA GLN A 218 -1.04 -6.55 -3.27
C GLN A 218 -0.31 -7.40 -4.31
N PHE A 219 -0.84 -8.59 -4.61
CA PHE A 219 -0.19 -9.50 -5.57
C PHE A 219 -0.02 -8.83 -6.94
N CYS A 220 1.22 -8.67 -7.36
CA CYS A 220 1.60 -7.92 -8.56
C CYS A 220 2.36 -8.77 -9.61
N GLY A 221 2.58 -10.06 -9.35
CA GLY A 221 3.25 -10.97 -10.29
C GLY A 221 4.27 -11.91 -9.62
N VAL A 222 5.12 -12.55 -10.44
CA VAL A 222 6.01 -13.66 -10.02
C VAL A 222 7.05 -13.28 -8.97
N LEU A 223 7.52 -12.02 -8.94
CA LEU A 223 8.50 -11.54 -7.95
C LEU A 223 7.85 -10.66 -6.87
N HIS A 224 6.53 -10.79 -6.67
CA HIS A 224 5.82 -10.04 -5.63
C HIS A 224 6.46 -10.19 -4.23
N SER A 225 6.89 -11.38 -3.86
CA SER A 225 7.55 -11.64 -2.56
C SER A 225 8.91 -10.95 -2.43
N ASP A 226 9.57 -10.64 -3.54
CA ASP A 226 10.87 -9.96 -3.58
C ASP A 226 10.74 -8.43 -3.46
N MET A 227 9.54 -7.89 -3.59
CA MET A 227 9.24 -6.46 -3.51
C MET A 227 9.18 -5.98 -2.06
N ASN A 228 10.22 -6.26 -1.29
CA ASN A 228 10.41 -5.91 0.12
C ASN A 228 11.84 -5.45 0.46
N LYS A 229 12.67 -5.20 -0.57
CA LYS A 229 14.10 -4.88 -0.41
C LYS A 229 14.37 -3.39 -0.18
N GLN A 230 13.38 -2.56 -0.44
CA GLN A 230 13.48 -1.11 -0.30
C GLN A 230 13.10 -0.65 1.10
N ALA A 231 13.50 0.56 1.46
CA ALA A 231 13.28 1.09 2.78
C ALA A 231 12.81 2.55 2.79
N LEU A 232 12.01 2.85 3.80
CA LEU A 232 11.82 4.18 4.34
C LEU A 232 12.95 4.46 5.32
N VAL A 233 13.72 5.50 5.08
CA VAL A 233 14.82 5.98 5.93
C VAL A 233 14.39 7.28 6.59
N ILE A 234 14.18 7.28 7.89
CA ILE A 234 13.89 8.48 8.68
C ILE A 234 15.18 8.94 9.34
N GLU A 235 15.58 10.18 9.07
CA GLU A 235 16.83 10.76 9.53
C GLU A 235 16.56 12.05 10.31
N ASP A 236 17.55 12.46 11.13
CA ASP A 236 17.55 13.81 11.63
C ASP A 236 17.66 14.83 10.48
N LYS A 237 17.25 16.08 10.74
CA LYS A 237 17.18 17.10 9.68
C LYS A 237 18.52 17.36 9.03
N ALA A 238 19.62 17.32 9.77
CA ALA A 238 20.95 17.62 9.23
C ALA A 238 21.42 16.49 8.29
N SER A 239 21.18 15.23 8.66
CA SER A 239 21.48 14.05 7.84
C SER A 239 20.63 14.05 6.56
N PHE A 240 19.33 14.32 6.69
CA PHE A 240 18.44 14.45 5.54
C PHE A 240 18.87 15.58 4.58
N ASP A 241 19.17 16.77 5.10
CA ASP A 241 19.61 17.91 4.29
C ASP A 241 20.94 17.60 3.56
N LYS A 242 21.85 16.86 4.20
CA LYS A 242 23.09 16.40 3.59
C LYS A 242 22.85 15.39 2.47
N TRP A 243 22.01 14.37 2.74
CA TRP A 243 21.60 13.39 1.73
C TRP A 243 20.92 14.08 0.54
N PHE A 244 19.95 14.95 0.82
CA PHE A 244 19.17 15.66 -0.19
C PHE A 244 20.05 16.55 -1.09
N LYS A 245 20.96 17.32 -0.51
CA LYS A 245 21.94 18.12 -1.26
C LYS A 245 22.90 17.26 -2.07
N GLY A 246 23.41 16.18 -1.49
CA GLY A 246 24.30 15.25 -2.19
C GLY A 246 23.60 14.56 -3.35
N TRP A 247 22.34 14.22 -3.17
CA TRP A 247 21.52 13.64 -4.22
C TRP A 247 21.19 14.68 -5.32
N GLN A 248 20.82 15.91 -4.94
CA GLN A 248 20.67 17.04 -5.90
C GLN A 248 21.95 17.26 -6.72
N GLN A 249 23.11 17.26 -6.09
CA GLN A 249 24.39 17.47 -6.79
C GLN A 249 24.72 16.34 -7.77
N LYS A 250 24.49 15.09 -7.38
CA LYS A 250 24.67 13.93 -8.26
C LYS A 250 23.77 14.01 -9.48
N ASN A 251 22.55 14.48 -9.30
CA ASN A 251 21.53 14.52 -10.32
C ASN A 251 21.42 15.88 -11.01
N ALA A 252 21.99 16.96 -10.44
CA ALA A 252 22.12 18.24 -11.14
C ALA A 252 22.96 18.13 -12.43
N HIS A 253 23.91 17.21 -12.46
CA HIS A 253 24.61 16.85 -13.69
C HIS A 253 23.74 16.01 -14.64
N ALA A 254 22.79 15.24 -14.10
CA ALA A 254 21.82 14.50 -14.91
C ALA A 254 20.67 15.40 -15.40
N SER A 255 20.21 16.36 -14.62
CA SER A 255 19.19 17.34 -15.02
C SER A 255 19.77 18.46 -15.92
N ASN A 256 21.05 18.78 -15.76
CA ASN A 256 21.80 19.59 -16.73
C ASN A 256 22.32 18.75 -17.91
N ALA A 257 22.27 17.42 -17.80
CA ALA A 257 22.53 16.45 -18.88
C ALA A 257 21.24 15.90 -19.54
N LEU A 258 20.12 16.58 -19.43
CA LEU A 258 19.36 16.77 -20.66
C LEU A 258 20.34 17.57 -21.55
N PRO A 259 20.93 16.99 -22.58
CA PRO A 259 21.78 17.79 -23.42
C PRO A 259 20.90 18.92 -23.91
N ALA A 260 21.17 20.16 -23.40
CA ALA A 260 21.02 21.28 -24.26
C ALA A 260 21.70 20.84 -25.55
N ALA A 261 20.93 20.54 -26.61
CA ALA A 261 21.36 20.39 -27.99
C ALA A 261 22.87 20.13 -28.25
N GLY A 262 23.52 19.19 -27.55
CA GLY A 262 24.96 18.96 -27.54
C GLY A 262 25.42 17.53 -27.24
N GLY A 263 24.54 16.61 -26.84
CA GLY A 263 24.78 15.19 -27.08
C GLY A 263 24.78 15.00 -28.60
N GLN A 264 25.69 14.21 -29.16
CA GLN A 264 25.76 13.98 -30.59
C GLN A 264 24.35 13.75 -31.11
N ALA A 265 23.83 14.72 -31.88
CA ALA A 265 22.48 14.68 -32.42
C ALA A 265 22.37 13.33 -33.15
N ILE A 266 21.45 12.49 -32.74
CA ILE A 266 21.24 11.21 -33.43
C ILE A 266 20.97 11.60 -34.89
N SER A 267 21.80 11.12 -35.77
CA SER A 267 21.54 11.31 -37.19
C SER A 267 20.27 10.55 -37.53
N LEU A 268 19.21 11.27 -37.85
CA LEU A 268 17.96 10.70 -38.35
C LEU A 268 18.03 10.36 -39.85
N GLN A 269 19.19 10.59 -40.48
CA GLN A 269 19.43 10.24 -41.90
C GLN A 269 19.45 8.71 -42.04
N GLY A 270 18.79 8.22 -43.07
CA GLY A 270 18.73 6.80 -43.38
C GLY A 270 17.71 5.99 -42.55
N GLY A 271 16.85 6.67 -41.81
CA GLY A 271 15.74 6.01 -41.13
C GLY A 271 14.73 5.38 -42.11
N SER A 272 14.24 4.18 -41.78
CA SER A 272 13.28 3.40 -42.58
C SER A 272 11.93 3.30 -41.84
N ALA A 273 10.87 3.90 -42.39
CA ALA A 273 9.53 3.81 -41.80
C ALA A 273 9.00 2.37 -41.72
N PRO A 274 9.18 1.48 -42.71
CA PRO A 274 8.80 0.06 -42.58
C PRO A 274 9.55 -0.67 -41.45
N ALA A 275 10.85 -0.44 -41.30
CA ALA A 275 11.65 -1.02 -40.23
C ALA A 275 11.21 -0.46 -38.86
N GLY A 276 10.93 0.86 -38.78
CA GLY A 276 10.40 1.51 -37.61
C GLY A 276 9.02 0.95 -37.19
N LYS A 277 8.13 0.70 -38.15
CA LYS A 277 6.82 0.08 -37.88
C LYS A 277 6.95 -1.33 -37.29
N GLN A 278 7.85 -2.13 -37.85
CA GLN A 278 8.10 -3.49 -37.33
C GLN A 278 8.68 -3.43 -35.93
N LEU A 279 9.63 -2.54 -35.67
CA LEU A 279 10.25 -2.35 -34.36
C LEU A 279 9.23 -1.81 -33.33
N PHE A 280 8.36 -0.89 -33.74
CA PHE A 280 7.27 -0.38 -32.92
C PHE A 280 6.33 -1.51 -32.47
N ALA A 281 5.93 -2.39 -33.39
CA ALA A 281 5.08 -3.53 -33.10
C ALA A 281 5.73 -4.51 -32.10
N GLN A 282 7.06 -4.65 -32.12
CA GLN A 282 7.79 -5.57 -31.25
C GLN A 282 8.10 -4.98 -29.87
N LYS A 283 8.36 -3.68 -29.78
CA LYS A 283 8.96 -3.05 -28.59
C LYS A 283 8.06 -2.02 -27.90
N CYS A 284 7.14 -1.38 -28.64
CA CYS A 284 6.44 -0.20 -28.15
C CYS A 284 4.96 -0.44 -27.83
N THR A 285 4.33 -1.44 -28.45
CA THR A 285 2.88 -1.71 -28.34
C THR A 285 2.45 -2.21 -26.95
N ALA A 286 3.38 -2.64 -26.12
CA ALA A 286 3.10 -2.97 -24.72
C ALA A 286 2.66 -1.72 -23.91
N CYS A 287 3.18 -0.54 -24.30
CA CYS A 287 2.96 0.70 -23.57
C CYS A 287 2.24 1.78 -24.39
N HIS A 288 2.35 1.77 -25.71
CA HIS A 288 1.83 2.80 -26.60
C HIS A 288 0.85 2.23 -27.63
N LYS A 289 -0.15 3.04 -27.99
CA LYS A 289 -1.06 2.79 -29.12
C LYS A 289 -0.79 3.79 -30.24
N ILE A 290 -1.06 3.37 -31.48
CA ILE A 290 -1.27 4.31 -32.57
C ILE A 290 -2.72 4.78 -32.48
N ALA A 291 -2.94 5.83 -31.72
CA ALA A 291 -4.22 6.43 -31.41
C ALA A 291 -4.00 7.87 -30.97
N PRO A 292 -5.03 8.74 -30.94
CA PRO A 292 -4.92 10.11 -30.43
C PRO A 292 -4.25 10.19 -29.05
N PHE A 293 -3.53 11.26 -28.78
CA PHE A 293 -2.73 11.45 -27.57
C PHE A 293 -3.49 11.15 -26.27
N ALA A 294 -4.77 11.53 -26.20
CA ALA A 294 -5.62 11.29 -25.04
C ALA A 294 -5.98 9.80 -24.80
N GLN A 295 -5.80 8.93 -25.81
CA GLN A 295 -6.03 7.49 -25.65
C GLN A 295 -4.78 6.80 -25.14
N THR A 296 -4.60 6.84 -23.83
CA THR A 296 -3.44 6.24 -23.15
C THR A 296 -3.60 4.73 -22.96
N LEU A 297 -2.46 4.01 -22.99
CA LEU A 297 -2.35 2.65 -22.45
C LEU A 297 -1.52 2.74 -21.14
N VAL A 298 -0.20 2.49 -21.20
CA VAL A 298 0.77 2.86 -20.16
C VAL A 298 1.39 4.22 -20.50
N GLY A 299 1.64 4.47 -21.78
CA GLY A 299 2.06 5.75 -22.33
C GLY A 299 0.97 6.39 -23.19
N PRO A 300 1.17 7.64 -23.65
CA PRO A 300 0.23 8.35 -24.51
C PRO A 300 0.05 7.66 -25.86
N GLY A 301 -1.07 7.91 -26.50
CA GLY A 301 -1.27 7.60 -27.90
C GLY A 301 -0.25 8.38 -28.78
N LEU A 302 0.23 7.80 -29.87
CA LEU A 302 1.29 8.36 -30.68
C LEU A 302 0.84 8.76 -32.12
N GLU A 303 -0.47 8.71 -32.38
CA GLU A 303 -1.03 9.21 -33.64
C GLU A 303 -0.84 10.74 -33.72
N GLY A 304 -0.29 11.21 -34.79
CA GLY A 304 -0.08 12.64 -35.00
C GLY A 304 0.98 13.31 -34.09
N ILE A 305 1.76 12.54 -33.30
CA ILE A 305 2.67 13.08 -32.27
C ILE A 305 3.60 14.21 -32.79
N LEU A 306 3.92 14.23 -34.09
CA LEU A 306 4.74 15.27 -34.72
C LEU A 306 3.92 16.26 -35.55
N HIS A 307 2.58 16.11 -35.58
CA HIS A 307 1.70 16.88 -36.46
C HIS A 307 0.49 17.48 -35.78
N ASP A 308 0.26 17.14 -34.52
CA ASP A 308 -0.92 17.58 -33.75
C ASP A 308 -0.72 19.02 -33.23
N ALA A 309 -1.38 19.98 -33.88
CA ALA A 309 -1.33 21.38 -33.47
C ALA A 309 -2.00 21.63 -32.09
N SER A 310 -2.85 20.72 -31.60
CA SER A 310 -3.47 20.83 -30.29
C SER A 310 -2.52 20.39 -29.17
N HIS A 311 -1.49 19.60 -29.50
CA HIS A 311 -0.46 19.14 -28.55
C HIS A 311 0.95 19.47 -29.12
N PRO A 312 1.32 20.75 -29.14
CA PRO A 312 2.58 21.19 -29.80
C PRO A 312 3.83 20.75 -29.01
N ASN A 313 3.66 20.30 -27.78
CA ASN A 313 4.74 19.87 -26.90
C ASN A 313 4.63 18.40 -26.56
N LEU A 314 5.78 17.74 -26.43
CA LEU A 314 5.91 16.39 -25.88
C LEU A 314 5.64 16.38 -24.36
N VAL A 315 5.50 15.19 -23.78
CA VAL A 315 5.24 14.99 -22.34
C VAL A 315 6.29 15.61 -21.40
N ASN A 316 7.49 15.90 -21.90
CA ASN A 316 8.56 16.59 -21.18
C ASN A 316 8.55 18.13 -21.35
N GLY A 317 7.49 18.67 -21.96
CA GLY A 317 7.34 20.11 -22.22
C GLY A 317 8.13 20.65 -23.41
N GLN A 318 8.96 19.84 -24.10
CA GLN A 318 9.68 20.24 -25.28
C GLN A 318 8.80 20.19 -26.52
N ALA A 319 9.12 21.03 -27.52
CA ALA A 319 8.40 21.02 -28.80
C ALA A 319 8.39 19.62 -29.43
N ALA A 320 7.28 19.22 -30.03
CA ALA A 320 7.11 17.93 -30.69
C ALA A 320 7.88 17.91 -32.03
N THR A 321 9.19 17.75 -31.96
CA THR A 321 10.09 17.64 -33.13
C THR A 321 10.69 16.24 -33.22
N PRO A 322 11.08 15.78 -34.43
CA PRO A 322 11.77 14.50 -34.61
C PRO A 322 12.99 14.34 -33.69
N GLN A 323 13.78 15.41 -33.51
CA GLN A 323 14.97 15.42 -32.67
C GLN A 323 14.62 15.22 -31.18
N ASN A 324 13.56 15.89 -30.69
CA ASN A 324 13.13 15.77 -29.30
C ASN A 324 12.50 14.41 -29.02
N VAL A 325 11.80 13.81 -29.99
CA VAL A 325 11.34 12.43 -29.91
C VAL A 325 12.52 11.45 -29.85
N ALA A 326 13.56 11.66 -30.72
CA ALA A 326 14.77 10.85 -30.66
C ALA A 326 15.49 10.96 -29.31
N ALA A 327 15.54 12.14 -28.72
CA ALA A 327 16.13 12.37 -27.41
C ALA A 327 15.37 11.62 -26.29
N ILE A 328 14.03 11.59 -26.34
CA ILE A 328 13.21 10.79 -25.40
C ILE A 328 13.48 9.29 -25.60
N LEU A 329 13.53 8.80 -26.84
CA LEU A 329 13.84 7.40 -27.12
C LEU A 329 15.23 7.02 -26.61
N GLN A 330 16.22 7.90 -26.77
CA GLN A 330 17.59 7.64 -26.32
C GLN A 330 17.75 7.64 -24.81
N ASN A 331 17.16 8.64 -24.13
CA ASN A 331 17.42 8.88 -22.73
C ASN A 331 16.34 8.31 -21.80
N GLY A 332 15.20 7.86 -22.37
CA GLY A 332 14.01 7.53 -21.61
C GLY A 332 13.27 8.80 -21.15
N TYR A 333 12.18 8.58 -20.44
CA TYR A 333 11.38 9.65 -19.82
C TYR A 333 10.75 9.15 -18.54
N THR A 334 10.77 9.98 -17.51
CA THR A 334 10.01 9.76 -16.27
C THR A 334 9.20 11.00 -15.97
N GLY A 335 7.90 10.85 -15.84
CA GLY A 335 6.98 11.97 -15.59
C GLY A 335 5.60 11.52 -15.15
N SER A 336 4.65 12.45 -15.19
CA SER A 336 3.26 12.24 -14.74
C SER A 336 2.52 11.11 -15.45
N MET A 337 2.98 10.71 -16.64
CA MET A 337 2.39 9.62 -17.44
C MET A 337 3.15 8.29 -17.31
N GLY A 338 4.10 8.17 -16.37
CA GLY A 338 4.88 6.97 -16.16
C GLY A 338 6.34 7.08 -16.57
N THR A 339 7.03 5.92 -16.61
CA THR A 339 8.44 5.82 -16.99
C THR A 339 8.57 5.08 -18.31
N MET A 340 9.21 5.73 -19.28
CA MET A 340 9.66 5.13 -20.53
C MET A 340 11.14 4.77 -20.38
N PRO A 341 11.54 3.48 -20.48
CA PRO A 341 12.94 3.09 -20.41
C PRO A 341 13.77 3.72 -21.53
N ASN A 342 15.07 3.95 -21.29
CA ASN A 342 16.00 4.47 -22.30
C ASN A 342 16.33 3.43 -23.38
N ALA A 343 17.00 3.87 -24.45
CA ALA A 343 17.37 3.04 -25.58
C ALA A 343 18.19 1.79 -25.15
N SER A 344 19.14 1.95 -24.25
CA SER A 344 19.99 0.85 -23.78
C SER A 344 19.17 -0.23 -23.06
N ALA A 345 18.25 0.17 -22.20
CA ALA A 345 17.36 -0.77 -21.49
C ALA A 345 16.39 -1.51 -22.44
N ASN A 346 16.00 -0.87 -23.56
CA ASN A 346 15.15 -1.45 -24.58
C ASN A 346 15.94 -2.20 -25.69
N GLY A 347 17.27 -2.21 -25.63
CA GLY A 347 18.13 -2.79 -26.66
C GLY A 347 17.96 -2.12 -28.03
N LEU A 348 17.84 -0.78 -28.04
CA LEU A 348 17.70 0.03 -29.25
C LEU A 348 19.06 0.63 -29.64
N SER A 349 19.47 0.45 -30.90
CA SER A 349 20.61 1.13 -31.51
C SER A 349 20.22 2.54 -31.98
N ALA A 350 21.21 3.39 -32.33
CA ALA A 350 20.96 4.68 -32.92
C ALA A 350 20.18 4.57 -34.25
N GLN A 351 20.42 3.50 -35.04
CA GLN A 351 19.66 3.24 -36.26
C GLN A 351 18.20 2.86 -35.98
N ASP A 352 17.95 2.11 -34.90
CA ASP A 352 16.60 1.79 -34.49
C ASP A 352 15.80 3.01 -34.05
N ILE A 353 16.46 3.97 -33.38
CA ILE A 353 15.85 5.25 -33.03
C ILE A 353 15.51 6.04 -34.28
N ALA A 354 16.43 6.11 -35.26
CA ALA A 354 16.18 6.80 -36.55
C ALA A 354 14.99 6.16 -37.30
N ASN A 355 14.91 4.83 -37.32
CA ASN A 355 13.81 4.08 -37.94
C ASN A 355 12.47 4.37 -37.23
N LEU A 356 12.44 4.35 -35.90
CA LEU A 356 11.24 4.62 -35.08
C LEU A 356 10.76 6.07 -35.31
N VAL A 357 11.65 7.04 -35.26
CA VAL A 357 11.29 8.46 -35.47
C VAL A 357 10.76 8.67 -36.89
N THR A 358 11.38 8.04 -37.89
CA THR A 358 10.90 8.11 -39.29
C THR A 358 9.52 7.51 -39.43
N PHE A 359 9.24 6.38 -38.75
CA PHE A 359 7.89 5.78 -38.71
C PHE A 359 6.89 6.72 -38.04
N LEU A 360 7.20 7.23 -36.84
CA LEU A 360 6.32 8.13 -36.08
C LEU A 360 5.99 9.41 -36.89
N SER A 361 6.94 9.88 -37.73
CA SER A 361 6.70 11.01 -38.61
C SER A 361 5.69 10.72 -39.74
N THR A 362 5.38 9.46 -40.01
CA THR A 362 4.34 9.08 -40.98
C THR A 362 2.93 9.01 -40.38
N LEU A 363 2.82 9.04 -39.06
CA LEU A 363 1.52 9.01 -38.37
C LEU A 363 0.92 10.42 -38.36
N LYS A 364 -0.21 10.57 -39.02
CA LYS A 364 -0.94 11.85 -39.15
C LYS A 364 -2.15 11.86 -38.23
#